data_1c7e0ffcc90979c8cc4750b57ff976c8
#
_entry.id   1c7e0ffcc90979c8cc4750b57ff976c8
#
_cell.length_a   1.000
_cell.length_b   1.000
_cell.length_c   1.000
_cell.angle_alpha   90.00
_cell.angle_beta   90.00
_cell.angle_gamma   90.00
#
_symmetry.space_group_name_H-M   'P 1'
#
loop_
_entity.id
_entity.type
_entity.pdbx_description
1 polymer ?
#
loop_
_entity_poly.entity_id
_entity_poly.type
_entity_poly.pdbx_seq_one_letter_code
_entity_poly.pdbx_strand_id
1 'polypeptide(L)'
;MSEQRDKNLWIFNAGNSFAGNPKWMFEYIIRHHKEIKPVWMCYNADTMNYVHKLGYEAELYRSSKGKSVMAKAGVYVVEMCKEVFQPELTGITVLNLWHGVGCKSIERKLTTGCFLCEQLAKKYIRNNEIFRNNQLFLVTSEIMEKHFKEQCGIDDDKVIRAGYPRCVVNDNIQSYDHDIRKKKG
;
A
#
# COMPACT_ATOMS: atom_id res chain seq x y z
N MET A 1 25.30 12.58 -0.37
CA MET A 1 24.74 12.31 0.97
C MET A 1 23.25 12.10 0.77
N SER A 2 22.69 10.92 1.07
CA SER A 2 21.24 10.74 1.02
C SER A 2 20.63 11.59 2.15
N GLU A 3 19.81 12.55 1.82
CA GLU A 3 19.01 13.27 2.83
C GLU A 3 18.25 12.23 3.67
N GLN A 4 18.32 12.39 4.98
CA GLN A 4 17.62 11.51 5.91
C GLN A 4 16.11 11.68 5.69
N ARG A 5 15.40 10.58 5.38
CA ARG A 5 13.96 10.59 5.17
C ARG A 5 13.20 11.00 6.45
N ASP A 6 12.14 11.79 6.27
CA ASP A 6 11.26 12.20 7.37
C ASP A 6 10.36 11.01 7.77
N LYS A 7 10.59 10.44 8.94
CA LYS A 7 9.84 9.28 9.46
C LYS A 7 8.36 9.59 9.72
N ASN A 8 8.01 10.87 9.87
CA ASN A 8 6.66 11.32 10.11
C ASN A 8 5.92 11.71 8.81
N LEU A 9 6.60 11.81 7.68
CA LEU A 9 5.97 12.02 6.39
C LEU A 9 5.65 10.65 5.75
N TRP A 10 4.38 10.34 5.66
CA TRP A 10 3.88 9.09 5.08
C TRP A 10 3.13 9.34 3.80
N ILE A 11 3.43 8.59 2.75
CA ILE A 11 2.71 8.67 1.49
C ILE A 11 1.87 7.42 1.27
N PHE A 12 0.73 7.59 0.61
CA PHE A 12 -0.28 6.55 0.43
C PHE A 12 -0.71 6.46 -1.03
N ASN A 13 -1.01 5.25 -1.50
CA ASN A 13 -1.64 5.04 -2.80
C ASN A 13 -2.42 3.72 -2.84
N ALA A 14 -3.51 3.71 -3.63
CA ALA A 14 -4.28 2.53 -3.99
C ALA A 14 -4.63 2.57 -5.49
N GLY A 15 -3.60 2.60 -6.34
CA GLY A 15 -3.77 2.70 -7.79
C GLY A 15 -4.38 4.04 -8.21
N ASN A 16 -5.42 4.02 -9.04
CA ASN A 16 -6.04 5.22 -9.62
C ASN A 16 -7.16 5.83 -8.76
N SER A 17 -7.35 5.38 -7.53
CA SER A 17 -8.49 5.79 -6.71
C SER A 17 -8.10 6.08 -5.27
N PHE A 18 -8.94 6.86 -4.57
CA PHE A 18 -8.88 7.03 -3.12
C PHE A 18 -9.75 5.94 -2.46
N ALA A 19 -9.19 4.75 -2.28
CA ALA A 19 -9.92 3.55 -1.86
C ALA A 19 -9.03 2.53 -1.13
N GLY A 20 -9.58 1.36 -0.85
CA GLY A 20 -8.84 0.20 -0.34
C GLY A 20 -8.34 0.34 1.10
N ASN A 21 -7.47 -0.57 1.50
CA ASN A 21 -6.85 -0.56 2.82
C ASN A 21 -6.02 0.70 3.10
N PRO A 22 -5.26 1.25 2.12
CA PRO A 22 -4.54 2.50 2.32
C PRO A 22 -5.43 3.67 2.69
N LYS A 23 -6.63 3.80 2.09
CA LYS A 23 -7.58 4.87 2.44
C LYS A 23 -7.99 4.79 3.91
N TRP A 24 -8.39 3.62 4.39
CA TRP A 24 -8.84 3.45 5.77
C TRP A 24 -7.73 3.74 6.78
N MET A 25 -6.51 3.30 6.48
CA MET A 25 -5.35 3.63 7.32
C MET A 25 -5.01 5.12 7.28
N PHE A 26 -5.08 5.76 6.10
CA PHE A 26 -4.87 7.19 5.93
C PHE A 26 -5.84 8.01 6.79
N GLU A 27 -7.14 7.73 6.72
CA GLU A 27 -8.17 8.42 7.50
C GLU A 27 -8.01 8.16 9.01
N TYR A 28 -7.61 6.95 9.40
CA TYR A 28 -7.32 6.63 10.79
C TYR A 28 -6.15 7.46 11.34
N ILE A 29 -5.06 7.55 10.57
CA ILE A 29 -3.88 8.33 10.95
C ILE A 29 -4.23 9.82 11.12
N ILE A 30 -4.99 10.40 10.21
CA ILE A 30 -5.43 11.80 10.32
C ILE A 30 -6.18 12.06 11.64
N ARG A 31 -6.98 11.11 12.08
CA ARG A 31 -7.81 11.26 13.30
C ARG A 31 -6.99 11.05 14.57
N HIS A 32 -6.08 10.08 14.58
CA HIS A 32 -5.47 9.56 15.81
C HIS A 32 -3.97 9.83 15.96
N HIS A 33 -3.26 10.18 14.88
CA HIS A 33 -1.80 10.31 14.85
C HIS A 33 -1.37 11.65 14.27
N LYS A 34 -1.51 12.71 15.06
CA LYS A 34 -1.23 14.10 14.65
C LYS A 34 0.26 14.37 14.37
N GLU A 35 1.14 13.52 14.86
CA GLU A 35 2.58 13.54 14.59
C GLU A 35 2.91 13.07 13.17
N ILE A 36 2.02 12.29 12.53
CA ILE A 36 2.22 11.80 11.16
C ILE A 36 1.58 12.77 10.17
N LYS A 37 2.28 13.06 9.09
CA LYS A 37 1.82 13.88 7.96
C LYS A 37 1.49 12.97 6.78
N PRO A 38 0.25 12.52 6.61
CA PRO A 38 -0.13 11.65 5.51
C PRO A 38 -0.40 12.47 4.23
N VAL A 39 0.14 12.02 3.10
CA VAL A 39 -0.10 12.60 1.76
C VAL A 39 -0.56 11.51 0.81
N TRP A 40 -1.67 11.73 0.11
CA TRP A 40 -2.16 10.77 -0.89
C TRP A 40 -1.48 11.02 -2.24
N MET A 41 -0.84 10.01 -2.80
CA MET A 41 -0.18 10.08 -4.09
C MET A 41 -1.14 9.67 -5.22
N CYS A 42 -1.31 10.52 -6.23
CA CYS A 42 -2.28 10.33 -7.29
C CYS A 42 -1.62 10.17 -8.66
N TYR A 43 -2.18 9.31 -9.51
CA TYR A 43 -1.78 9.17 -10.91
C TYR A 43 -2.47 10.18 -11.83
N ASN A 44 -3.62 10.72 -11.43
CA ASN A 44 -4.43 11.66 -12.21
C ASN A 44 -4.98 12.80 -11.36
N ALA A 45 -5.32 13.89 -12.03
CA ALA A 45 -5.82 15.13 -11.39
C ALA A 45 -7.21 14.94 -10.77
N ASP A 46 -8.06 14.09 -11.34
CA ASP A 46 -9.43 13.89 -10.83
C ASP A 46 -9.41 13.30 -9.43
N THR A 47 -8.59 12.26 -9.23
CA THR A 47 -8.39 11.67 -7.89
C THR A 47 -7.78 12.69 -6.93
N MET A 48 -6.78 13.47 -7.35
CA MET A 48 -6.18 14.50 -6.52
C MET A 48 -7.22 15.55 -6.11
N ASN A 49 -7.99 16.07 -7.05
CA ASN A 49 -9.04 17.05 -6.79
C ASN A 49 -10.13 16.50 -5.86
N TYR A 50 -10.47 15.22 -6.00
CA TYR A 50 -11.41 14.55 -5.10
C TYR A 50 -10.87 14.49 -3.67
N VAL A 51 -9.62 14.11 -3.48
CA VAL A 51 -8.97 14.04 -2.15
C VAL A 51 -8.87 15.43 -1.52
N HIS A 52 -8.52 16.46 -2.32
CA HIS A 52 -8.52 17.86 -1.85
C HIS A 52 -9.92 18.34 -1.42
N LYS A 53 -10.99 17.97 -2.14
CA LYS A 53 -12.38 18.30 -1.74
C LYS A 53 -12.77 17.68 -0.41
N LEU A 54 -12.15 16.58 -0.01
CA LEU A 54 -12.32 15.97 1.33
C LEU A 54 -11.51 16.68 2.41
N GLY A 55 -10.72 17.71 2.07
CA GLY A 55 -9.86 18.44 3.00
C GLY A 55 -8.53 17.75 3.29
N TYR A 56 -8.08 16.80 2.46
CA TYR A 56 -6.88 16.03 2.65
C TYR A 56 -5.74 16.47 1.73
N GLU A 57 -4.50 16.26 2.15
CA GLU A 57 -3.31 16.50 1.35
C GLU A 57 -3.12 15.42 0.27
N ALA A 58 -2.94 15.86 -0.97
CA ALA A 58 -2.68 14.97 -2.10
C ALA A 58 -1.75 15.60 -3.13
N GLU A 59 -0.96 14.76 -3.82
CA GLU A 59 -0.01 15.20 -4.83
C GLU A 59 0.02 14.23 -6.03
N LEU A 60 0.32 14.78 -7.20
CA LEU A 60 0.53 13.96 -8.39
C LEU A 60 1.95 13.37 -8.40
N TYR A 61 2.09 12.07 -8.67
CA TYR A 61 3.40 11.41 -8.80
C TYR A 61 4.37 12.12 -9.74
N ARG A 62 3.87 12.67 -10.86
CA ARG A 62 4.71 13.28 -11.90
C ARG A 62 4.96 14.76 -11.70
N SER A 63 4.33 15.40 -10.72
CA SER A 63 4.60 16.81 -10.41
C SER A 63 5.94 16.98 -9.70
N SER A 64 6.55 18.16 -9.83
CA SER A 64 7.78 18.48 -9.09
C SER A 64 7.58 18.39 -7.59
N LYS A 65 6.40 18.81 -7.09
CA LYS A 65 6.05 18.73 -5.66
C LYS A 65 5.88 17.28 -5.22
N GLY A 66 5.17 16.43 -6.01
CA GLY A 66 5.01 15.01 -5.74
C GLY A 66 6.34 14.25 -5.69
N LYS A 67 7.25 14.54 -6.61
CA LYS A 67 8.62 14.00 -6.58
C LYS A 67 9.39 14.41 -5.32
N SER A 68 9.31 15.66 -4.92
CA SER A 68 9.91 16.16 -3.69
C SER A 68 9.32 15.48 -2.44
N VAL A 69 8.00 15.28 -2.39
CA VAL A 69 7.32 14.55 -1.30
C VAL A 69 7.80 13.09 -1.24
N MET A 70 7.84 12.39 -2.38
CA MET A 70 8.33 11.01 -2.44
C MET A 70 9.78 10.86 -1.98
N ALA A 71 10.66 11.79 -2.37
CA ALA A 71 12.07 11.77 -1.98
C ALA A 71 12.27 11.95 -0.47
N LYS A 72 11.40 12.70 0.20
CA LYS A 72 11.48 13.01 1.64
C LYS A 72 10.74 12.03 2.53
N ALA A 73 9.69 11.39 2.01
CA ALA A 73 8.84 10.50 2.80
C ALA A 73 9.60 9.32 3.40
N GLY A 74 9.31 8.97 4.65
CA GLY A 74 9.89 7.83 5.34
C GLY A 74 9.13 6.53 5.13
N VAL A 75 7.81 6.61 4.91
CA VAL A 75 6.94 5.44 4.73
C VAL A 75 6.07 5.58 3.50
N TYR A 76 5.93 4.50 2.74
CA TYR A 76 5.02 4.39 1.62
C TYR A 76 4.03 3.26 1.83
N VAL A 77 2.76 3.60 1.99
CA VAL A 77 1.66 2.65 2.23
C VAL A 77 0.96 2.34 0.92
N VAL A 78 0.92 1.06 0.56
CA VAL A 78 0.35 0.56 -0.70
C VAL A 78 -0.50 -0.68 -0.47
N GLU A 79 -1.24 -1.10 -1.49
CA GLU A 79 -1.97 -2.37 -1.49
C GLU A 79 -1.59 -3.30 -2.65
N MET A 80 -0.60 -2.93 -3.46
CA MET A 80 -0.10 -3.73 -4.57
C MET A 80 1.41 -3.58 -4.75
N CYS A 81 2.08 -4.64 -5.20
CA CYS A 81 3.52 -4.60 -5.42
C CYS A 81 3.96 -3.71 -6.60
N LYS A 82 3.09 -3.42 -7.55
CA LYS A 82 3.42 -2.64 -8.77
C LYS A 82 3.54 -1.12 -8.54
N GLU A 83 3.10 -0.62 -7.41
CA GLU A 83 3.02 0.82 -7.12
C GLU A 83 4.33 1.41 -6.58
N VAL A 84 5.37 0.60 -6.48
CA VAL A 84 6.62 0.93 -5.80
C VAL A 84 7.73 1.41 -6.76
N PHE A 85 7.44 1.74 -8.03
CA PHE A 85 8.47 1.91 -9.07
C PHE A 85 8.83 3.36 -9.42
N GLN A 86 9.13 4.16 -8.41
CA GLN A 86 9.62 5.53 -8.64
C GLN A 86 11.05 5.65 -8.08
N PRO A 87 12.01 6.21 -8.83
CA PRO A 87 13.38 6.40 -8.33
C PRO A 87 13.46 7.17 -7.02
N GLU A 88 12.55 8.10 -6.83
CA GLU A 88 12.44 8.92 -5.62
C GLU A 88 12.09 8.10 -4.36
N LEU A 89 11.60 6.86 -4.54
CA LEU A 89 11.24 5.96 -3.43
C LEU A 89 12.38 5.06 -2.97
N THR A 90 13.56 5.18 -3.56
CA THR A 90 14.74 4.38 -3.16
C THR A 90 15.02 4.55 -1.67
N GLY A 91 15.10 3.44 -0.92
CA GLY A 91 15.39 3.44 0.52
C GLY A 91 14.20 3.81 1.43
N ILE A 92 13.00 3.98 0.89
CA ILE A 92 11.79 4.18 1.69
C ILE A 92 11.34 2.87 2.35
N THR A 93 10.72 2.95 3.53
CA THR A 93 10.01 1.80 4.11
C THR A 93 8.66 1.64 3.41
N VAL A 94 8.42 0.48 2.80
CA VAL A 94 7.15 0.17 2.14
C VAL A 94 6.28 -0.66 3.09
N LEU A 95 5.06 -0.20 3.34
CA LEU A 95 4.04 -0.95 4.04
C LEU A 95 2.98 -1.41 3.04
N ASN A 96 3.02 -2.68 2.68
CA ASN A 96 2.05 -3.29 1.78
C ASN A 96 0.90 -3.90 2.58
N LEU A 97 -0.26 -3.25 2.52
CA LEU A 97 -1.46 -3.68 3.22
C LEU A 97 -2.24 -4.75 2.46
N TRP A 98 -1.85 -5.01 1.22
CA TRP A 98 -2.59 -5.86 0.29
C TRP A 98 -4.07 -5.47 0.17
N HIS A 99 -4.83 -6.19 -0.65
CA HIS A 99 -6.21 -5.80 -0.99
C HIS A 99 -7.25 -6.90 -0.76
N GLY A 100 -6.85 -8.03 -0.20
CA GLY A 100 -7.77 -9.13 0.11
C GLY A 100 -7.07 -10.48 0.27
N VAL A 101 -7.86 -11.53 0.39
CA VAL A 101 -7.35 -12.90 0.49
C VAL A 101 -6.79 -13.35 -0.85
N GLY A 102 -5.54 -13.79 -0.87
CA GLY A 102 -4.88 -14.34 -2.05
C GLY A 102 -5.32 -15.78 -2.30
N CYS A 103 -5.91 -16.04 -3.47
CA CYS A 103 -6.32 -17.39 -3.89
C CYS A 103 -5.70 -17.80 -5.23
N LYS A 104 -4.88 -16.95 -5.83
CA LYS A 104 -4.24 -17.17 -7.14
C LYS A 104 -2.73 -17.23 -7.00
N SER A 105 -2.09 -17.99 -7.89
CA SER A 105 -0.64 -17.87 -8.08
C SER A 105 -0.29 -16.48 -8.59
N ILE A 106 0.62 -15.82 -7.92
CA ILE A 106 1.08 -14.45 -8.23
C ILE A 106 2.61 -14.39 -8.16
N GLU A 107 3.19 -13.29 -8.63
CA GLU A 107 4.60 -12.97 -8.49
C GLU A 107 5.52 -14.16 -8.84
N ARG A 108 6.32 -14.67 -7.91
CA ARG A 108 7.31 -15.73 -8.15
C ARG A 108 6.70 -17.07 -8.62
N LYS A 109 5.43 -17.30 -8.38
CA LYS A 109 4.71 -18.51 -8.81
C LYS A 109 4.07 -18.37 -10.19
N LEU A 110 4.17 -17.22 -10.85
CA LEU A 110 3.77 -17.04 -12.25
C LEU A 110 4.82 -17.64 -13.19
N THR A 111 4.98 -18.97 -13.15
CA THR A 111 6.01 -19.69 -13.89
C THR A 111 5.50 -20.33 -15.18
N THR A 112 4.23 -20.16 -15.52
CA THR A 112 3.61 -20.74 -16.71
C THR A 112 3.74 -19.82 -17.91
N GLY A 113 4.51 -20.27 -18.93
CA GLY A 113 4.71 -19.59 -20.20
C GLY A 113 5.90 -18.62 -20.23
N CYS A 114 6.66 -18.66 -21.32
CA CYS A 114 7.88 -17.85 -21.51
C CYS A 114 7.61 -16.35 -21.35
N PHE A 115 6.48 -15.87 -21.85
CA PHE A 115 6.12 -14.44 -21.77
C PHE A 115 5.94 -13.95 -20.32
N LEU A 116 5.24 -14.70 -19.48
CA LEU A 116 5.04 -14.33 -18.08
C LEU A 116 6.35 -14.41 -17.28
N CYS A 117 7.17 -15.41 -17.53
CA CYS A 117 8.50 -15.52 -16.91
C CYS A 117 9.39 -14.34 -17.29
N GLU A 118 9.39 -13.91 -18.55
CA GLU A 118 10.15 -12.76 -19.02
C GLU A 118 9.67 -11.45 -18.40
N GLN A 119 8.36 -11.23 -18.33
CA GLN A 119 7.78 -10.05 -17.69
C GLN A 119 8.14 -9.98 -16.21
N LEU A 120 8.07 -11.11 -15.51
CA LEU A 120 8.42 -11.21 -14.11
C LEU A 120 9.92 -10.93 -13.89
N ALA A 121 10.78 -11.55 -14.70
CA ALA A 121 12.23 -11.32 -14.63
C ALA A 121 12.59 -9.85 -14.88
N LYS A 122 12.00 -9.22 -15.89
CA LYS A 122 12.16 -7.79 -16.15
C LYS A 122 11.71 -6.93 -14.97
N LYS A 123 10.58 -7.27 -14.35
CA LYS A 123 10.06 -6.59 -13.16
C LYS A 123 11.07 -6.66 -12.01
N TYR A 124 11.55 -7.84 -11.66
CA TYR A 124 12.49 -8.04 -10.55
C TYR A 124 13.89 -7.47 -10.82
N ILE A 125 14.39 -7.54 -12.07
CA ILE A 125 15.68 -6.96 -12.43
C ILE A 125 15.65 -5.44 -12.36
N ARG A 126 14.63 -4.82 -12.95
CA ARG A 126 14.51 -3.35 -13.00
C ARG A 126 14.25 -2.72 -11.64
N ASN A 127 13.63 -3.45 -10.74
CA ASN A 127 13.15 -2.93 -9.46
C ASN A 127 13.79 -3.65 -8.27
N ASN A 128 14.99 -4.19 -8.50
CA ASN A 128 15.73 -4.98 -7.52
C ASN A 128 15.86 -4.30 -6.16
N GLU A 129 16.15 -3.01 -6.13
CA GLU A 129 16.29 -2.26 -4.87
C GLU A 129 14.97 -2.10 -4.12
N ILE A 130 13.86 -2.01 -4.82
CA ILE A 130 12.52 -1.83 -4.25
C ILE A 130 12.03 -3.11 -3.58
N PHE A 131 12.34 -4.28 -4.20
CA PHE A 131 12.02 -5.59 -3.60
C PHE A 131 13.02 -6.01 -2.51
N ARG A 132 14.23 -5.46 -2.52
CA ARG A 132 15.25 -5.70 -1.49
C ARG A 132 15.03 -4.89 -0.22
N ASN A 133 14.38 -3.73 -0.32
CA ASN A 133 14.34 -2.78 0.75
C ASN A 133 13.02 -2.87 1.53
N ASN A 134 13.13 -3.12 2.83
CA ASN A 134 12.18 -2.79 3.89
C ASN A 134 10.68 -2.84 3.53
N GLN A 135 10.28 -3.78 2.67
CA GLN A 135 8.85 -3.99 2.45
C GLN A 135 8.28 -4.82 3.60
N LEU A 136 7.51 -4.17 4.45
CA LEU A 136 6.67 -4.80 5.43
C LEU A 136 5.36 -5.23 4.76
N PHE A 137 4.90 -6.44 5.03
CA PHE A 137 3.73 -7.02 4.38
C PHE A 137 2.69 -7.45 5.41
N LEU A 138 1.47 -6.91 5.26
CA LEU A 138 0.35 -7.25 6.13
C LEU A 138 -0.26 -8.58 5.74
N VAL A 139 -0.39 -9.48 6.72
CA VAL A 139 -1.08 -10.76 6.59
C VAL A 139 -2.16 -10.90 7.66
N THR A 140 -3.28 -11.50 7.30
CA THR A 140 -4.46 -11.58 8.18
C THR A 140 -4.68 -12.96 8.79
N SER A 141 -3.89 -13.96 8.39
CA SER A 141 -3.94 -15.33 8.90
C SER A 141 -2.66 -16.09 8.56
N GLU A 142 -2.41 -17.19 9.23
CA GLU A 142 -1.29 -18.10 8.95
C GLU A 142 -1.31 -18.64 7.51
N ILE A 143 -2.51 -18.94 6.97
CA ILE A 143 -2.67 -19.39 5.59
C ILE A 143 -2.21 -18.29 4.61
N MET A 144 -2.58 -17.04 4.88
CA MET A 144 -2.16 -15.90 4.05
C MET A 144 -0.67 -15.62 4.20
N GLU A 145 -0.12 -15.77 5.39
CA GLU A 145 1.31 -15.65 5.62
C GLU A 145 2.09 -16.65 4.77
N LYS A 146 1.75 -17.93 4.89
CA LYS A 146 2.37 -18.99 4.08
C LYS A 146 2.24 -18.70 2.59
N HIS A 147 1.05 -18.33 2.14
CA HIS A 147 0.77 -18.02 0.75
C HIS A 147 1.68 -16.87 0.24
N PHE A 148 1.75 -15.74 0.95
CA PHE A 148 2.52 -14.60 0.50
C PHE A 148 4.04 -14.79 0.63
N LYS A 149 4.51 -15.53 1.62
CA LYS A 149 5.91 -15.93 1.70
C LYS A 149 6.32 -16.74 0.47
N GLU A 150 5.51 -17.71 0.07
CA GLU A 150 5.76 -18.53 -1.13
C GLU A 150 5.65 -17.73 -2.43
N GLN A 151 4.63 -16.86 -2.56
CA GLN A 151 4.34 -16.13 -3.78
C GLN A 151 5.27 -14.94 -4.00
N CYS A 152 5.54 -14.18 -2.94
CA CYS A 152 6.29 -12.92 -3.01
C CYS A 152 7.71 -13.03 -2.44
N GLY A 153 8.03 -14.13 -1.75
CA GLY A 153 9.33 -14.35 -1.13
C GLY A 153 9.61 -13.36 0.01
N ILE A 154 8.63 -13.21 0.90
CA ILE A 154 8.70 -12.31 2.04
C ILE A 154 9.38 -13.05 3.20
N ASP A 155 10.37 -12.42 3.80
CA ASP A 155 11.08 -12.94 4.97
C ASP A 155 10.22 -12.79 6.24
N ASP A 156 10.50 -13.59 7.25
CA ASP A 156 9.72 -13.65 8.50
C ASP A 156 9.70 -12.33 9.26
N ASP A 157 10.82 -11.60 9.25
CA ASP A 157 10.99 -10.31 9.89
C ASP A 157 10.26 -9.16 9.16
N LYS A 158 9.71 -9.42 7.97
CA LYS A 158 8.96 -8.46 7.15
C LYS A 158 7.44 -8.63 7.25
N VAL A 159 6.98 -9.61 8.01
CA VAL A 159 5.54 -9.92 8.15
C VAL A 159 4.91 -9.13 9.30
N ILE A 160 3.82 -8.43 9.01
CA ILE A 160 2.94 -7.80 10.00
C ILE A 160 1.65 -8.60 10.10
N ARG A 161 1.38 -9.18 11.26
CA ARG A 161 0.15 -9.97 11.52
C ARG A 161 -0.91 -9.07 12.13
N ALA A 162 -1.89 -8.65 11.33
CA ALA A 162 -3.00 -7.80 11.78
C ALA A 162 -4.23 -7.94 10.86
N GLY A 163 -5.37 -7.38 11.29
CA GLY A 163 -6.56 -7.25 10.44
C GLY A 163 -6.37 -6.21 9.34
N TYR A 164 -7.12 -6.32 8.25
CA TYR A 164 -7.15 -5.27 7.23
C TYR A 164 -7.74 -3.98 7.79
N PRO A 165 -7.12 -2.81 7.52
CA PRO A 165 -7.63 -1.52 8.02
C PRO A 165 -9.12 -1.29 7.72
N ARG A 166 -9.58 -1.66 6.52
CA ARG A 166 -10.99 -1.56 6.14
C ARG A 166 -11.96 -2.40 6.98
N CYS A 167 -11.46 -3.40 7.69
CA CYS A 167 -12.28 -4.30 8.52
C CYS A 167 -12.27 -3.91 10.00
N VAL A 168 -11.29 -3.10 10.42
CA VAL A 168 -11.03 -2.80 11.84
C VAL A 168 -11.68 -1.48 12.27
N VAL A 169 -11.96 -0.56 11.36
CA VAL A 169 -12.09 0.87 11.68
C VAL A 169 -13.51 1.35 11.74
N ASN A 170 -14.53 0.57 12.06
CA ASN A 170 -15.80 1.26 12.07
C ASN A 170 -16.79 0.78 13.14
N ASP A 171 -16.90 1.55 14.22
CA ASP A 171 -18.05 1.48 15.13
C ASP A 171 -19.37 1.63 14.35
N ASN A 172 -19.39 2.37 13.24
CA ASN A 172 -20.53 2.51 12.32
C ASN A 172 -20.74 1.30 11.39
N ILE A 173 -19.70 0.55 11.03
CA ILE A 173 -19.87 -0.70 10.24
C ILE A 173 -20.51 -1.79 11.09
N GLN A 174 -20.27 -1.84 12.39
CA GLN A 174 -20.95 -2.80 13.27
C GLN A 174 -22.47 -2.56 13.28
N SER A 175 -22.91 -1.32 13.28
CA SER A 175 -24.35 -1.01 13.18
C SER A 175 -24.93 -1.33 11.81
N TYR A 176 -24.18 -1.10 10.74
CA TYR A 176 -24.60 -1.42 9.36
C TYR A 176 -24.68 -2.94 9.13
N ASP A 177 -23.69 -3.69 9.62
CA ASP A 177 -23.66 -5.15 9.51
C ASP A 177 -24.79 -5.81 10.34
N HIS A 178 -25.12 -5.24 11.50
CA HIS A 178 -26.26 -5.65 12.30
C HIS A 178 -27.60 -5.42 11.60
N ASP A 179 -27.75 -4.32 10.89
CA ASP A 179 -28.98 -4.00 10.15
C ASP A 179 -29.15 -4.87 8.91
N ILE A 180 -28.06 -5.24 8.22
CA ILE A 180 -28.10 -6.18 7.10
C ILE A 180 -28.50 -7.58 7.57
N ARG A 181 -27.99 -8.04 8.70
CA ARG A 181 -28.35 -9.34 9.26
C ARG A 181 -29.81 -9.41 9.69
N LYS A 182 -30.32 -8.33 10.28
CA LYS A 182 -31.75 -8.22 10.64
C LYS A 182 -32.69 -8.19 9.42
N LYS A 183 -32.24 -7.65 8.29
CA LYS A 183 -33.03 -7.58 7.05
C LYS A 183 -33.05 -8.89 6.24
N LYS A 184 -32.14 -9.84 6.55
CA LYS A 184 -32.05 -11.13 5.88
C LYS A 184 -32.60 -12.31 6.71
N GLY A 185 -33.02 -12.09 7.91
CA GLY A 185 -33.80 -13.02 8.73
C GLY A 185 -35.28 -12.73 8.61
#